data_2733c12c0020011b07de6c22646d1781
#
_entry.id   2733c12c0020011b07de6c22646d1781
#
_cell.length_a   1.000
_cell.length_b   1.000
_cell.length_c   1.000
_cell.angle_alpha   90.00
_cell.angle_beta   90.00
_cell.angle_gamma   90.00
#
_symmetry.space_group_name_H-M   'P 1'
#
loop_
_entity.id
_entity.type
_entity.pdbx_description
1 polymer ?
#
loop_
_entity_poly.entity_id
_entity_poly.type
_entity_poly.pdbx_seq_one_letter_code
_entity_poly.pdbx_strand_id
1 'polypeptide(L)'
;MDQQTKISVIKRVKAKNFLLFPAVVLAAVLAGCSSGPLKPLSVNDEVSGEKALSGAPLFLAHGASTGNESLNSMRAIRTTLARDDYDGIEVDVVLTGDSIPVLAHDPWLSPDHCRRKDGKPFQTVLIRDVYYEELIRLFECRFDSSSSEHLAYHELTSLAELLEVASGFAGKTLYLDLKIHQNKTLPADEYAAEIHQELIASGIENPIFIEVPEISHLKKIKQEFSERKVTTVLSYPAFYAGEDWDKVGALSAISTAVSSEEPLNAAQKSGADMIMSPTVVMSYKSVRKLHDASVLYGTFLVSDKDSMKDACNHGADLIITDIAPGAGCGEIK
;
A
#
# COMPACT_ATOMS: atom_id res chain seq x y z
N MET A 1 44.32 35.47 -28.72
CA MET A 1 43.37 36.55 -28.57
C MET A 1 41.98 35.89 -28.51
N ASP A 2 41.28 35.86 -27.54
CA ASP A 2 41.30 35.96 -26.06
C ASP A 2 39.93 35.45 -25.63
N GLN A 3 39.90 34.32 -24.95
CA GLN A 3 38.68 33.73 -24.36
C GLN A 3 38.75 33.93 -22.87
N GLN A 4 38.50 35.12 -22.43
CA GLN A 4 38.17 35.36 -21.01
C GLN A 4 37.26 36.58 -20.94
N THR A 5 36.11 36.38 -20.40
CA THR A 5 35.31 37.32 -19.64
C THR A 5 33.82 37.07 -19.89
N LYS A 6 33.24 36.21 -19.05
CA LYS A 6 31.83 36.30 -18.60
C LYS A 6 31.59 35.37 -17.44
N ILE A 7 32.21 35.69 -16.31
CA ILE A 7 31.77 35.22 -14.98
C ILE A 7 31.49 36.51 -14.21
N SER A 8 30.29 36.68 -13.81
CA SER A 8 29.79 37.40 -12.65
C SER A 8 28.45 38.03 -12.95
N VAL A 9 27.39 37.49 -12.47
CA VAL A 9 26.33 38.17 -11.70
C VAL A 9 25.46 37.07 -11.09
N ILE A 10 25.91 36.46 -10.00
CA ILE A 10 25.01 35.81 -9.05
C ILE A 10 24.64 36.90 -8.05
N LYS A 11 23.51 37.53 -8.25
CA LYS A 11 22.89 38.39 -7.23
C LYS A 11 22.49 37.57 -6.01
N ARG A 12 23.13 37.86 -4.90
CA ARG A 12 22.70 37.47 -3.55
C ARG A 12 21.24 37.87 -3.35
N VAL A 13 20.34 36.89 -3.39
CA VAL A 13 19.01 37.04 -2.82
C VAL A 13 19.17 36.87 -1.30
N LYS A 14 18.99 37.95 -0.56
CA LYS A 14 19.04 37.98 0.91
C LYS A 14 17.95 37.05 1.47
N ALA A 15 18.37 36.03 2.17
CA ALA A 15 17.55 35.22 3.05
C ALA A 15 17.00 36.10 4.18
N LYS A 16 15.82 36.62 4.00
CA LYS A 16 15.03 37.26 5.07
C LYS A 16 13.55 37.04 4.74
N ASN A 17 13.01 35.89 5.06
CA ASN A 17 11.58 35.63 5.28
C ASN A 17 11.27 34.12 5.48
N PHE A 18 12.24 33.30 5.89
CA PHE A 18 12.01 31.85 6.05
C PHE A 18 11.85 31.39 7.52
N LEU A 19 11.68 32.31 8.47
CA LEU A 19 11.64 32.00 9.90
C LEU A 19 10.29 32.28 10.60
N LEU A 20 9.23 32.62 9.85
CA LEU A 20 7.93 32.92 10.47
C LEU A 20 6.85 31.85 10.25
N PHE A 21 7.05 30.90 9.32
CA PHE A 21 6.04 29.89 9.03
C PHE A 21 6.01 28.69 10.00
N PRO A 22 7.15 28.17 10.52
CA PRO A 22 7.08 27.05 11.46
C PRO A 22 6.61 27.45 12.86
N ALA A 23 6.77 28.72 13.26
CA ALA A 23 6.38 29.16 14.61
C ALA A 23 4.87 29.34 14.79
N VAL A 24 4.14 29.70 13.73
CA VAL A 24 2.68 29.89 13.79
C VAL A 24 1.93 28.56 13.82
N VAL A 25 2.41 27.54 13.09
CA VAL A 25 1.81 26.18 13.12
C VAL A 25 2.07 25.51 14.47
N LEU A 26 3.29 25.68 15.02
CA LEU A 26 3.63 25.14 16.34
C LEU A 26 2.85 25.86 17.47
N ALA A 27 2.59 27.16 17.35
CA ALA A 27 1.80 27.90 18.31
C ALA A 27 0.30 27.55 18.31
N ALA A 28 -0.27 27.19 17.15
CA ALA A 28 -1.64 26.72 17.06
C ALA A 28 -1.83 25.32 17.69
N VAL A 29 -0.82 24.44 17.58
CA VAL A 29 -0.82 23.12 18.25
C VAL A 29 -0.63 23.27 19.76
N LEU A 30 0.15 24.26 20.22
CA LEU A 30 0.40 24.47 21.65
C LEU A 30 -0.72 25.26 22.35
N ALA A 31 -1.52 26.04 21.64
CA ALA A 31 -2.63 26.78 22.21
C ALA A 31 -3.91 25.93 22.39
N GLY A 32 -4.00 24.77 21.79
CA GLY A 32 -5.09 23.80 21.97
C GLY A 32 -4.86 22.79 23.10
N CYS A 33 -3.69 22.77 23.73
CA CYS A 33 -3.34 21.86 24.84
C CYS A 33 -3.32 22.59 26.20
N SER A 34 -4.47 23.04 26.66
CA SER A 34 -4.64 23.27 28.09
C SER A 34 -5.46 22.11 28.65
N SER A 35 -4.78 21.19 29.26
CA SER A 35 -5.13 20.34 30.39
C SER A 35 -4.72 18.86 30.22
N GLY A 36 -3.67 18.50 30.93
CA GLY A 36 -3.36 17.14 31.33
C GLY A 36 -2.51 16.33 30.33
N PRO A 37 -1.67 15.42 30.83
CA PRO A 37 -0.98 14.46 29.98
C PRO A 37 -2.04 13.68 29.22
N LEU A 38 -1.82 13.48 27.91
CA LEU A 38 -2.59 12.55 27.10
C LEU A 38 -2.61 11.23 27.86
N LYS A 39 -3.72 10.92 28.51
CA LYS A 39 -3.91 9.58 29.05
C LYS A 39 -3.81 8.64 27.87
N PRO A 40 -3.01 7.56 27.96
CA PRO A 40 -3.18 6.45 27.07
C PRO A 40 -4.68 6.13 27.08
N LEU A 41 -5.32 6.00 25.93
CA LEU A 41 -6.68 5.54 25.83
C LEU A 41 -6.77 4.27 26.68
N SER A 42 -7.42 4.36 27.81
CA SER A 42 -7.55 3.22 28.71
C SER A 42 -8.41 2.18 27.98
N VAL A 43 -7.84 1.03 27.75
CA VAL A 43 -8.47 -0.19 27.21
C VAL A 43 -9.53 -0.75 28.19
N ASN A 44 -10.29 0.08 28.85
CA ASN A 44 -11.31 -0.30 29.86
C ASN A 44 -12.74 0.14 29.47
N ASP A 45 -13.01 0.32 28.17
CA ASP A 45 -14.39 0.19 27.73
C ASP A 45 -14.63 -1.31 27.52
N GLU A 46 -15.45 -1.89 28.39
CA GLU A 46 -15.87 -3.29 28.33
C GLU A 46 -16.30 -3.61 26.90
N VAL A 47 -15.48 -4.42 26.22
CA VAL A 47 -15.79 -5.02 24.94
C VAL A 47 -16.88 -6.05 25.21
N SER A 48 -18.14 -5.60 25.24
CA SER A 48 -19.27 -6.53 25.10
C SER A 48 -19.19 -7.05 23.66
N GLY A 49 -18.78 -8.33 23.55
CA GLY A 49 -18.48 -8.98 22.28
C GLY A 49 -19.68 -9.04 21.35
N GLU A 50 -19.76 -8.10 20.42
CA GLU A 50 -20.50 -8.27 19.19
C GLU A 50 -19.49 -8.50 18.05
N LYS A 51 -19.65 -9.66 17.43
CA LYS A 51 -18.81 -10.26 16.39
C LYS A 51 -18.50 -9.31 15.24
N ALA A 52 -17.22 -9.31 14.78
CA ALA A 52 -16.85 -8.94 13.41
C ALA A 52 -17.81 -9.61 12.40
N LEU A 53 -18.08 -8.94 11.28
CA LEU A 53 -19.05 -9.40 10.26
C LEU A 53 -18.72 -10.82 9.75
N SER A 54 -17.48 -11.30 9.86
CA SER A 54 -17.01 -12.52 9.21
C SER A 54 -16.31 -13.55 10.09
N GLY A 55 -16.10 -13.33 11.37
CA GLY A 55 -15.30 -14.25 12.20
C GLY A 55 -13.84 -13.79 12.35
N ALA A 56 -12.84 -14.70 12.20
CA ALA A 56 -11.43 -14.36 12.28
C ALA A 56 -11.01 -13.53 11.05
N PRO A 57 -10.08 -12.54 11.21
CA PRO A 57 -9.56 -11.78 10.09
C PRO A 57 -8.78 -12.66 9.11
N LEU A 58 -8.75 -12.27 7.82
CA LEU A 58 -7.84 -12.83 6.84
C LEU A 58 -6.44 -12.25 7.05
N PHE A 59 -5.42 -13.09 7.03
CA PHE A 59 -4.02 -12.68 7.14
C PHE A 59 -3.31 -12.79 5.79
N LEU A 60 -2.87 -11.66 5.27
CA LEU A 60 -2.12 -11.60 4.02
C LEU A 60 -0.67 -11.17 4.29
N ALA A 61 0.29 -11.81 3.62
CA ALA A 61 1.68 -11.39 3.69
C ALA A 61 1.91 -10.16 2.82
N HIS A 62 2.48 -9.12 3.42
CA HIS A 62 2.84 -7.86 2.76
C HIS A 62 3.91 -8.09 1.69
N GLY A 63 3.69 -7.60 0.48
CA GLY A 63 4.55 -7.85 -0.68
C GLY A 63 4.83 -9.34 -0.92
N ALA A 64 3.90 -10.21 -0.51
CA ALA A 64 4.01 -11.67 -0.51
C ALA A 64 5.19 -12.22 0.34
N SER A 65 5.89 -11.41 1.13
CA SER A 65 7.09 -11.83 1.88
C SER A 65 6.77 -12.26 3.31
N THR A 66 7.51 -13.25 3.78
CA THR A 66 7.50 -13.69 5.18
C THR A 66 8.70 -13.17 5.96
N GLY A 67 9.41 -12.15 5.43
CA GLY A 67 10.53 -11.46 6.06
C GLY A 67 11.93 -11.94 5.62
N ASN A 68 12.02 -13.00 4.80
CA ASN A 68 13.29 -13.54 4.33
C ASN A 68 13.49 -13.43 2.81
N GLU A 69 12.50 -12.92 2.11
CA GLU A 69 12.49 -12.73 0.66
C GLU A 69 12.28 -11.26 0.31
N SER A 70 12.80 -10.86 -0.86
CA SER A 70 12.46 -9.56 -1.43
C SER A 70 10.96 -9.46 -1.70
N LEU A 71 10.34 -8.35 -1.31
CA LEU A 71 8.92 -8.09 -1.58
C LEU A 71 8.63 -8.19 -3.07
N ASN A 72 7.41 -8.61 -3.41
CA ASN A 72 6.93 -8.72 -4.79
C ASN A 72 7.75 -9.69 -5.69
N SER A 73 8.61 -10.53 -5.08
CA SER A 73 9.40 -11.51 -5.83
C SER A 73 8.66 -12.82 -6.04
N MET A 74 8.92 -13.49 -7.16
CA MET A 74 8.38 -14.83 -7.42
C MET A 74 8.74 -15.84 -6.31
N ARG A 75 9.91 -15.68 -5.68
CA ARG A 75 10.32 -16.52 -4.55
C ARG A 75 9.42 -16.30 -3.34
N ALA A 76 9.16 -15.04 -2.97
CA ALA A 76 8.26 -14.69 -1.88
C ALA A 76 6.85 -15.25 -2.13
N ILE A 77 6.32 -15.05 -3.33
CA ILE A 77 5.01 -15.55 -3.75
C ILE A 77 4.89 -17.05 -3.53
N ARG A 78 5.83 -17.85 -4.10
CA ARG A 78 5.81 -19.32 -3.97
C ARG A 78 5.94 -19.79 -2.53
N THR A 79 6.84 -19.15 -1.76
CA THR A 79 7.07 -19.50 -0.35
C THR A 79 5.81 -19.26 0.47
N THR A 80 5.17 -18.11 0.31
CA THR A 80 4.01 -17.72 1.13
C THR A 80 2.75 -18.46 0.73
N LEU A 81 2.45 -18.60 -0.56
CA LEU A 81 1.28 -19.35 -1.00
C LEU A 81 1.28 -20.81 -0.54
N ALA A 82 2.45 -21.41 -0.35
CA ALA A 82 2.59 -22.76 0.18
C ALA A 82 2.41 -22.89 1.70
N ARG A 83 2.22 -21.76 2.44
CA ARG A 83 2.04 -21.76 3.89
C ARG A 83 0.57 -21.82 4.26
N ASP A 84 0.24 -22.61 5.28
CA ASP A 84 -1.14 -22.76 5.79
C ASP A 84 -1.55 -21.65 6.76
N ASP A 85 -0.57 -20.92 7.34
CA ASP A 85 -0.81 -19.87 8.32
C ASP A 85 -1.12 -18.49 7.71
N TYR A 86 -1.01 -18.33 6.39
CA TYR A 86 -1.48 -17.16 5.65
C TYR A 86 -2.68 -17.51 4.78
N ASP A 87 -3.68 -16.66 4.77
CA ASP A 87 -4.88 -16.80 3.92
C ASP A 87 -4.60 -16.37 2.48
N GLY A 88 -3.49 -15.68 2.24
CA GLY A 88 -3.09 -15.21 0.93
C GLY A 88 -1.90 -14.26 0.96
N ILE A 89 -1.78 -13.49 -0.11
CA ILE A 89 -0.71 -12.51 -0.30
C ILE A 89 -1.29 -11.17 -0.74
N GLU A 90 -0.59 -10.10 -0.35
CA GLU A 90 -0.74 -8.78 -0.95
C GLU A 90 0.46 -8.52 -1.85
N VAL A 91 0.23 -7.86 -2.98
CA VAL A 91 1.26 -7.46 -3.94
C VAL A 91 0.93 -6.09 -4.55
N ASP A 92 1.98 -5.34 -4.82
CA ASP A 92 1.91 -4.03 -5.46
C ASP A 92 1.96 -4.15 -6.98
N VAL A 93 1.09 -3.45 -7.72
CA VAL A 93 1.00 -3.57 -9.17
C VAL A 93 1.23 -2.23 -9.86
N VAL A 94 2.14 -2.21 -10.84
CA VAL A 94 2.45 -1.07 -11.71
C VAL A 94 2.40 -1.51 -13.18
N LEU A 95 1.99 -0.63 -14.09
CA LEU A 95 2.04 -0.90 -15.54
C LEU A 95 3.34 -0.40 -16.18
N THR A 96 3.92 -1.21 -17.06
CA THR A 96 5.04 -0.82 -17.95
C THR A 96 4.58 0.10 -19.07
N GLY A 97 5.51 0.59 -19.90
CA GLY A 97 5.21 1.47 -21.04
C GLY A 97 4.41 0.82 -22.17
N ASP A 98 4.38 -0.50 -22.22
CA ASP A 98 3.55 -1.34 -23.08
C ASP A 98 2.38 -1.99 -22.34
N SER A 99 1.99 -1.39 -21.21
CA SER A 99 0.82 -1.73 -20.38
C SER A 99 0.84 -3.13 -19.77
N ILE A 100 1.99 -3.79 -19.66
CA ILE A 100 2.11 -5.08 -18.97
C ILE A 100 2.13 -4.85 -17.45
N PRO A 101 1.23 -5.49 -16.66
CA PRO A 101 1.24 -5.38 -15.21
C PRO A 101 2.42 -6.13 -14.60
N VAL A 102 3.25 -5.42 -13.81
CA VAL A 102 4.40 -5.95 -13.08
C VAL A 102 4.32 -5.64 -11.60
N LEU A 103 4.96 -6.45 -10.78
CA LEU A 103 4.93 -6.30 -9.34
C LEU A 103 6.07 -5.40 -8.86
N ALA A 104 5.71 -4.22 -8.38
CA ALA A 104 6.64 -3.24 -7.81
C ALA A 104 5.89 -2.23 -6.93
N HIS A 105 6.46 -1.92 -5.75
CA HIS A 105 5.89 -0.93 -4.84
C HIS A 105 5.97 0.49 -5.43
N ASP A 106 7.13 0.88 -5.94
CA ASP A 106 7.32 2.20 -6.51
C ASP A 106 7.08 2.21 -8.02
N PRO A 107 6.46 3.24 -8.58
CA PRO A 107 6.26 3.37 -10.04
C PRO A 107 7.55 3.77 -10.77
N TRP A 108 8.72 3.58 -10.16
CA TRP A 108 10.03 3.82 -10.76
C TRP A 108 11.08 2.82 -10.29
N LEU A 109 12.09 2.66 -11.13
CA LEU A 109 13.32 1.98 -10.77
C LEU A 109 14.32 3.00 -10.21
N SER A 110 14.75 2.79 -8.98
CA SER A 110 15.77 3.62 -8.31
C SER A 110 17.08 2.84 -8.15
N PRO A 111 18.25 3.47 -8.30
CA PRO A 111 19.54 2.87 -7.98
C PRO A 111 19.66 2.39 -6.52
N ASP A 112 18.80 2.87 -5.63
CA ASP A 112 18.78 2.47 -4.22
C ASP A 112 18.24 1.03 -4.05
N HIS A 113 17.32 0.62 -4.93
CA HIS A 113 16.66 -0.70 -4.86
C HIS A 113 16.92 -1.58 -6.08
N CYS A 114 17.33 -0.98 -7.20
CA CYS A 114 17.53 -1.70 -8.47
C CYS A 114 18.94 -1.52 -8.99
N ARG A 115 19.37 -2.45 -9.84
CA ARG A 115 20.62 -2.35 -10.58
C ARG A 115 20.43 -2.83 -12.01
N ARG A 116 21.32 -2.38 -12.88
CA ARG A 116 21.39 -2.94 -14.24
C ARG A 116 22.19 -4.22 -14.25
N LYS A 117 21.71 -5.21 -14.98
CA LYS A 117 22.39 -6.52 -15.15
C LYS A 117 23.73 -6.38 -15.89
N ASP A 118 23.89 -5.34 -16.71
CA ASP A 118 25.16 -5.04 -17.41
C ASP A 118 26.17 -4.26 -16.55
N GLY A 119 25.84 -4.00 -15.28
CA GLY A 119 26.70 -3.31 -14.30
C GLY A 119 26.86 -1.81 -14.54
N LYS A 120 26.18 -1.21 -15.52
CA LYS A 120 26.26 0.23 -15.78
C LYS A 120 25.42 1.02 -14.79
N PRO A 121 25.86 2.22 -14.39
CA PRO A 121 25.04 3.11 -13.60
C PRO A 121 23.82 3.58 -14.41
N PHE A 122 22.72 3.89 -13.70
CA PHE A 122 21.52 4.48 -14.29
C PHE A 122 20.95 5.54 -13.34
N GLN A 123 20.11 6.41 -13.88
CA GLN A 123 19.29 7.34 -13.09
C GLN A 123 17.90 6.74 -12.88
N THR A 124 17.17 7.22 -11.86
CA THR A 124 15.78 6.84 -11.64
C THR A 124 14.96 6.99 -12.91
N VAL A 125 14.24 5.94 -13.28
CA VAL A 125 13.41 5.87 -14.48
C VAL A 125 12.01 5.40 -14.12
N LEU A 126 10.96 6.00 -14.70
CA LEU A 126 9.60 5.56 -14.47
C LEU A 126 9.35 4.21 -15.18
N ILE A 127 8.67 3.29 -14.51
CA ILE A 127 8.35 1.97 -15.07
C ILE A 127 7.48 2.13 -16.32
N ARG A 128 6.54 3.09 -16.33
CA ARG A 128 5.71 3.41 -17.51
C ARG A 128 6.48 3.90 -18.74
N ASP A 129 7.76 4.26 -18.60
CA ASP A 129 8.61 4.72 -19.71
C ASP A 129 9.50 3.59 -20.24
N VAL A 130 9.37 2.36 -19.70
CA VAL A 130 10.16 1.18 -20.06
C VAL A 130 9.23 0.06 -20.52
N TYR A 131 9.54 -0.60 -21.64
CA TYR A 131 8.81 -1.77 -22.11
C TYR A 131 9.19 -3.00 -21.29
N TYR A 132 8.25 -3.94 -21.12
CA TYR A 132 8.43 -5.11 -20.27
C TYR A 132 9.68 -5.94 -20.63
N GLU A 133 9.88 -6.24 -21.92
CA GLU A 133 11.06 -6.99 -22.35
C GLU A 133 12.38 -6.26 -22.05
N GLU A 134 12.39 -4.94 -22.14
CA GLU A 134 13.56 -4.13 -21.79
C GLU A 134 13.77 -4.13 -20.27
N LEU A 135 12.68 -4.01 -19.51
CA LEU A 135 12.69 -4.04 -18.05
C LEU A 135 13.37 -5.30 -17.53
N ILE A 136 12.87 -6.48 -17.90
CA ILE A 136 13.40 -7.77 -17.43
C ILE A 136 14.81 -8.06 -17.97
N ARG A 137 15.13 -7.60 -19.16
CA ARG A 137 16.47 -7.77 -19.78
C ARG A 137 17.54 -6.92 -19.09
N LEU A 138 17.22 -5.71 -18.66
CA LEU A 138 18.21 -4.74 -18.21
C LEU A 138 18.27 -4.60 -16.68
N PHE A 139 17.19 -4.85 -15.96
CA PHE A 139 17.11 -4.52 -14.54
C PHE A 139 16.82 -5.74 -13.69
N GLU A 140 17.30 -5.68 -12.47
CA GLU A 140 16.91 -6.52 -11.36
C GLU A 140 16.83 -5.67 -10.11
N CYS A 141 15.87 -5.95 -9.24
CA CYS A 141 15.54 -5.14 -8.07
C CYS A 141 15.54 -5.96 -6.79
N ARG A 142 15.62 -5.26 -5.68
CA ARG A 142 15.51 -5.81 -4.33
C ARG A 142 14.68 -4.85 -3.50
N PHE A 143 13.54 -5.29 -3.05
CA PHE A 143 12.64 -4.50 -2.21
C PHE A 143 12.59 -5.13 -0.82
N ASP A 144 12.62 -4.29 0.20
CA ASP A 144 12.75 -4.72 1.58
C ASP A 144 11.83 -3.92 2.49
N SER A 145 11.15 -4.58 3.41
CA SER A 145 10.40 -3.94 4.50
C SER A 145 11.30 -3.48 5.65
N SER A 146 12.56 -3.97 5.70
CA SER A 146 13.50 -3.70 6.79
C SER A 146 14.95 -3.82 6.32
N SER A 147 15.56 -2.79 5.76
CA SER A 147 16.99 -2.60 5.48
C SER A 147 17.96 -3.84 5.53
N SER A 148 17.50 -5.03 5.14
CA SER A 148 18.32 -6.23 5.16
C SER A 148 19.17 -6.34 3.89
N GLU A 149 20.44 -5.99 3.99
CA GLU A 149 21.43 -6.07 2.90
C GLU A 149 21.61 -7.50 2.32
N HIS A 150 20.91 -8.49 2.88
CA HIS A 150 21.08 -9.91 2.53
C HIS A 150 20.11 -10.43 1.48
N LEU A 151 19.11 -9.64 1.06
CA LEU A 151 18.14 -10.09 0.07
C LEU A 151 18.74 -10.12 -1.34
N ALA A 152 18.40 -11.16 -2.09
CA ALA A 152 18.83 -11.31 -3.46
C ALA A 152 18.08 -10.35 -4.39
N TYR A 153 18.79 -9.81 -5.39
CA TYR A 153 18.15 -9.13 -6.52
C TYR A 153 17.35 -10.14 -7.37
N HIS A 154 16.23 -9.69 -7.91
CA HIS A 154 15.37 -10.48 -8.80
C HIS A 154 14.83 -9.62 -9.94
N GLU A 155 14.43 -10.26 -11.03
CA GLU A 155 13.64 -9.62 -12.08
C GLU A 155 12.26 -9.24 -11.54
N LEU A 156 11.65 -8.18 -12.06
CA LEU A 156 10.28 -7.87 -11.70
C LEU A 156 9.36 -8.97 -12.23
N THR A 157 8.52 -9.48 -11.34
CA THR A 157 7.52 -10.51 -11.66
C THR A 157 6.35 -9.84 -12.39
N SER A 158 5.83 -10.45 -13.47
CA SER A 158 4.59 -10.00 -14.08
C SER A 158 3.35 -10.52 -13.31
N LEU A 159 2.22 -9.83 -13.47
CA LEU A 159 0.96 -10.32 -12.91
C LEU A 159 0.58 -11.68 -13.52
N ALA A 160 0.81 -11.90 -14.80
CA ALA A 160 0.56 -13.17 -15.47
C ALA A 160 1.32 -14.33 -14.81
N GLU A 161 2.61 -14.16 -14.50
CA GLU A 161 3.42 -15.16 -13.79
C GLU A 161 2.91 -15.42 -12.37
N LEU A 162 2.46 -14.36 -11.64
CA LEU A 162 1.82 -14.52 -10.35
C LEU A 162 0.56 -15.38 -10.46
N LEU A 163 -0.34 -15.05 -11.40
CA LEU A 163 -1.62 -15.75 -11.58
C LEU A 163 -1.42 -17.21 -11.98
N GLU A 164 -0.44 -17.51 -12.83
CA GLU A 164 -0.06 -18.88 -13.17
C GLU A 164 0.32 -19.69 -11.92
N VAL A 165 1.16 -19.10 -11.05
CA VAL A 165 1.57 -19.78 -9.81
C VAL A 165 0.41 -19.90 -8.84
N ALA A 166 -0.37 -18.83 -8.65
CA ALA A 166 -1.46 -18.80 -7.69
C ALA A 166 -2.61 -19.75 -8.03
N SER A 167 -2.80 -20.09 -9.31
CA SER A 167 -3.80 -21.08 -9.75
C SER A 167 -3.59 -22.47 -9.14
N GLY A 168 -2.34 -22.79 -8.75
CA GLY A 168 -2.00 -24.02 -8.02
C GLY A 168 -2.37 -24.01 -6.53
N PHE A 169 -2.84 -22.89 -6.00
CA PHE A 169 -3.14 -22.68 -4.57
C PHE A 169 -4.59 -22.21 -4.39
N ALA A 170 -5.53 -23.08 -4.72
CA ALA A 170 -6.96 -22.79 -4.63
C ALA A 170 -7.36 -22.30 -3.22
N GLY A 171 -8.17 -21.25 -3.17
CA GLY A 171 -8.66 -20.65 -1.92
C GLY A 171 -7.73 -19.60 -1.28
N LYS A 172 -6.49 -19.45 -1.75
CA LYS A 172 -5.63 -18.34 -1.31
C LYS A 172 -6.12 -17.02 -1.90
N THR A 173 -6.21 -16.00 -1.06
CA THR A 173 -6.60 -14.64 -1.46
C THR A 173 -5.44 -13.92 -2.16
N LEU A 174 -5.73 -13.26 -3.26
CA LEU A 174 -4.81 -12.34 -3.93
C LEU A 174 -5.31 -10.91 -3.74
N TYR A 175 -4.48 -10.10 -3.14
CA TYR A 175 -4.75 -8.69 -2.90
C TYR A 175 -3.81 -7.85 -3.78
N LEU A 176 -4.38 -7.11 -4.71
CA LEU A 176 -3.67 -6.30 -5.69
C LEU A 176 -3.77 -4.82 -5.29
N ASP A 177 -2.68 -4.25 -4.79
CA ASP A 177 -2.59 -2.81 -4.52
C ASP A 177 -2.12 -2.09 -5.79
N LEU A 178 -3.02 -1.39 -6.46
CA LEU A 178 -2.74 -0.70 -7.71
C LEU A 178 -2.08 0.65 -7.44
N LYS A 179 -0.77 0.75 -7.67
CA LYS A 179 0.04 1.95 -7.43
C LYS A 179 -0.21 3.02 -8.50
N ILE A 180 -1.43 3.54 -8.54
CA ILE A 180 -1.83 4.56 -9.50
C ILE A 180 -1.46 5.94 -8.98
N HIS A 181 -0.61 6.67 -9.72
CA HIS A 181 -0.16 8.00 -9.38
C HIS A 181 -0.29 8.94 -10.59
N GLN A 182 -1.02 10.04 -10.45
CA GLN A 182 -1.44 10.95 -11.51
C GLN A 182 -0.33 11.34 -12.52
N ASN A 183 0.91 11.51 -12.07
CA ASN A 183 2.03 11.98 -12.92
C ASN A 183 3.14 10.96 -13.14
N LYS A 184 3.03 9.74 -12.57
CA LYS A 184 4.12 8.76 -12.57
C LYS A 184 3.74 7.41 -13.15
N THR A 185 2.45 7.14 -13.32
CA THR A 185 1.92 5.89 -13.86
C THR A 185 1.05 6.12 -15.08
N LEU A 186 0.62 5.05 -15.72
CA LEU A 186 -0.45 5.07 -16.72
C LEU A 186 -1.80 5.38 -16.03
N PRO A 187 -2.84 5.78 -16.79
CA PRO A 187 -4.15 6.12 -16.23
C PRO A 187 -4.88 4.92 -15.60
N ALA A 188 -5.81 5.18 -14.69
CA ALA A 188 -6.57 4.15 -13.96
C ALA A 188 -7.44 3.26 -14.86
N ASP A 189 -7.91 3.74 -15.99
CA ASP A 189 -8.67 2.97 -16.97
C ASP A 189 -7.80 1.94 -17.69
N GLU A 190 -6.53 2.24 -17.97
CA GLU A 190 -5.58 1.25 -18.47
C GLU A 190 -5.31 0.17 -17.42
N TYR A 191 -5.08 0.55 -16.15
CA TYR A 191 -4.96 -0.44 -15.07
C TYR A 191 -6.19 -1.35 -14.99
N ALA A 192 -7.38 -0.79 -15.02
CA ALA A 192 -8.61 -1.56 -14.95
C ALA A 192 -8.69 -2.60 -16.10
N ALA A 193 -8.44 -2.14 -17.34
CA ALA A 193 -8.51 -2.99 -18.52
C ALA A 193 -7.47 -4.12 -18.51
N GLU A 194 -6.20 -3.79 -18.26
CA GLU A 194 -5.11 -4.78 -18.31
C GLU A 194 -5.22 -5.82 -17.17
N ILE A 195 -5.52 -5.38 -15.94
CA ILE A 195 -5.75 -6.31 -14.83
C ILE A 195 -6.94 -7.22 -15.14
N HIS A 196 -8.02 -6.68 -15.70
CA HIS A 196 -9.19 -7.47 -16.07
C HIS A 196 -8.87 -8.53 -17.15
N GLN A 197 -8.10 -8.14 -18.17
CA GLN A 197 -7.65 -9.07 -19.22
C GLN A 197 -6.79 -10.20 -18.65
N GLU A 198 -5.83 -9.89 -17.80
CA GLU A 198 -4.97 -10.90 -17.15
C GLU A 198 -5.79 -11.87 -16.30
N LEU A 199 -6.74 -11.36 -15.51
CA LEU A 199 -7.62 -12.21 -14.69
C LEU A 199 -8.55 -13.09 -15.53
N ILE A 200 -8.99 -12.64 -16.71
CA ILE A 200 -9.77 -13.45 -17.65
C ILE A 200 -8.87 -14.51 -18.31
N ALA A 201 -7.71 -14.10 -18.81
CA ALA A 201 -6.79 -14.97 -19.53
C ALA A 201 -6.27 -16.12 -18.64
N SER A 202 -6.00 -15.85 -17.37
CA SER A 202 -5.56 -16.86 -16.41
C SER A 202 -6.65 -17.86 -16.00
N GLY A 203 -7.93 -17.48 -16.12
CA GLY A 203 -9.05 -18.29 -15.62
C GLY A 203 -9.03 -18.52 -14.11
N ILE A 204 -8.33 -17.68 -13.34
CA ILE A 204 -8.13 -17.85 -11.91
C ILE A 204 -9.45 -17.74 -11.14
N GLU A 205 -9.67 -18.60 -10.15
CA GLU A 205 -10.87 -18.65 -9.29
C GLU A 205 -10.60 -18.17 -7.86
N ASN A 206 -9.36 -17.80 -7.55
CA ASN A 206 -8.97 -17.28 -6.25
C ASN A 206 -9.77 -16.01 -5.89
N PRO A 207 -10.07 -15.77 -4.60
CA PRO A 207 -10.63 -14.49 -4.17
C PRO A 207 -9.68 -13.33 -4.50
N ILE A 208 -10.19 -12.30 -5.20
CA ILE A 208 -9.42 -11.15 -5.65
C ILE A 208 -9.90 -9.89 -4.93
N PHE A 209 -8.97 -9.17 -4.32
CA PHE A 209 -9.15 -7.83 -3.78
C PHE A 209 -8.37 -6.84 -4.65
N ILE A 210 -8.97 -5.69 -4.96
CA ILE A 210 -8.32 -4.65 -5.76
C ILE A 210 -8.39 -3.34 -4.99
N GLU A 211 -7.23 -2.87 -4.52
CA GLU A 211 -7.07 -1.59 -3.83
C GLU A 211 -6.67 -0.49 -4.80
N VAL A 212 -7.22 0.70 -4.58
CA VAL A 212 -6.86 1.93 -5.29
C VAL A 212 -6.81 3.13 -4.34
N PRO A 213 -5.95 4.14 -4.61
CA PRO A 213 -5.77 5.28 -3.71
C PRO A 213 -6.91 6.31 -3.78
N GLU A 214 -7.72 6.33 -4.85
CA GLU A 214 -8.72 7.39 -5.05
C GLU A 214 -10.10 6.86 -5.45
N ILE A 215 -11.14 7.59 -5.04
CA ILE A 215 -12.55 7.32 -5.41
C ILE A 215 -12.74 7.30 -6.94
N SER A 216 -12.05 8.18 -7.66
CA SER A 216 -12.12 8.26 -9.12
C SER A 216 -11.58 7.00 -9.79
N HIS A 217 -10.52 6.41 -9.24
CA HIS A 217 -9.93 5.16 -9.71
C HIS A 217 -10.84 3.98 -9.41
N LEU A 218 -11.43 3.93 -8.19
CA LEU A 218 -12.35 2.86 -7.82
C LEU A 218 -13.55 2.75 -8.75
N LYS A 219 -14.08 3.89 -9.20
CA LYS A 219 -15.20 3.91 -10.17
C LYS A 219 -14.82 3.26 -11.50
N LYS A 220 -13.59 3.42 -11.96
CA LYS A 220 -13.08 2.77 -13.17
C LYS A 220 -12.97 1.25 -12.99
N ILE A 221 -12.40 0.83 -11.86
CA ILE A 221 -12.33 -0.60 -11.49
C ILE A 221 -13.75 -1.20 -11.45
N LYS A 222 -14.68 -0.60 -10.72
CA LYS A 222 -16.06 -1.13 -10.62
C LYS A 222 -16.78 -1.19 -11.95
N GLN A 223 -16.53 -0.25 -12.84
CA GLN A 223 -17.10 -0.25 -14.18
C GLN A 223 -16.58 -1.43 -15.01
N GLU A 224 -15.25 -1.65 -15.00
CA GLU A 224 -14.60 -2.70 -15.76
C GLU A 224 -14.94 -4.10 -15.22
N PHE A 225 -14.98 -4.25 -13.89
CA PHE A 225 -15.27 -5.51 -13.22
C PHE A 225 -16.75 -5.76 -12.93
N SER A 226 -17.67 -5.09 -13.64
CA SER A 226 -19.12 -5.20 -13.39
C SER A 226 -19.67 -6.64 -13.50
N GLU A 227 -19.06 -7.48 -14.34
CA GLU A 227 -19.46 -8.87 -14.55
C GLU A 227 -18.60 -9.89 -13.77
N ARG A 228 -17.47 -9.47 -13.22
CA ARG A 228 -16.57 -10.33 -12.42
C ARG A 228 -16.61 -9.93 -10.94
N LYS A 229 -16.83 -10.91 -10.08
CA LYS A 229 -16.82 -10.67 -8.64
C LYS A 229 -15.39 -10.46 -8.14
N VAL A 230 -15.06 -9.21 -7.82
CA VAL A 230 -13.87 -8.80 -7.08
C VAL A 230 -14.30 -7.97 -5.87
N THR A 231 -13.51 -7.99 -4.80
CA THR A 231 -13.72 -7.09 -3.66
C THR A 231 -12.97 -5.79 -3.94
N THR A 232 -13.69 -4.69 -4.01
CA THR A 232 -13.10 -3.37 -4.29
C THR A 232 -12.73 -2.65 -3.01
N VAL A 233 -11.51 -2.15 -2.95
CA VAL A 233 -10.91 -1.56 -1.75
C VAL A 233 -10.48 -0.13 -2.02
N LEU A 234 -10.78 0.77 -1.08
CA LEU A 234 -10.34 2.15 -1.12
C LEU A 234 -9.33 2.39 0.00
N SER A 235 -8.14 2.89 -0.35
CA SER A 235 -7.16 3.40 0.64
C SER A 235 -7.73 4.61 1.39
N TYR A 236 -7.57 4.63 2.72
CA TYR A 236 -8.01 5.75 3.54
C TYR A 236 -7.03 6.05 4.69
N PRO A 237 -6.52 7.28 4.78
CA PRO A 237 -6.57 8.32 3.72
C PRO A 237 -5.91 7.83 2.43
N ALA A 238 -6.10 8.55 1.32
CA ALA A 238 -5.46 8.20 0.06
C ALA A 238 -3.93 8.18 0.21
N PHE A 239 -3.30 7.06 -0.21
CA PHE A 239 -1.86 6.89 -0.23
C PHE A 239 -1.38 6.77 -1.67
N TYR A 240 -0.27 7.44 -1.98
CA TYR A 240 0.35 7.39 -3.29
C TYR A 240 1.75 6.78 -3.17
N ALA A 241 2.05 5.82 -4.05
CA ALA A 241 3.37 5.23 -4.12
C ALA A 241 4.47 6.29 -4.30
N GLY A 242 5.58 6.12 -3.59
CA GLY A 242 6.75 6.98 -3.67
C GLY A 242 6.63 8.32 -2.96
N GLU A 243 5.71 8.47 -2.06
CA GLU A 243 5.79 9.49 -1.03
C GLU A 243 6.66 8.97 0.12
N ASP A 244 7.48 9.86 0.69
CA ASP A 244 8.31 9.55 1.88
C ASP A 244 7.40 9.08 3.02
N TRP A 245 7.31 7.79 3.27
CA TRP A 245 6.46 7.20 4.30
C TRP A 245 6.69 7.76 5.70
N ASP A 246 7.94 8.13 6.03
CA ASP A 246 8.28 8.78 7.30
C ASP A 246 7.60 10.16 7.45
N LYS A 247 7.35 10.83 6.33
CA LYS A 247 6.61 12.11 6.28
C LYS A 247 5.12 11.90 6.16
N VAL A 248 4.69 10.90 5.39
CA VAL A 248 3.28 10.57 5.16
C VAL A 248 2.66 9.99 6.44
N GLY A 249 3.35 9.14 7.19
CA GLY A 249 2.85 8.62 8.46
C GLY A 249 2.48 9.73 9.44
N ALA A 250 3.34 10.74 9.62
CA ALA A 250 3.06 11.89 10.46
C ALA A 250 2.00 12.83 9.86
N LEU A 251 2.06 13.08 8.54
CA LEU A 251 1.11 13.96 7.84
C LEU A 251 -0.25 13.29 7.67
N SER A 252 -0.33 11.97 7.47
CA SER A 252 -1.61 11.27 7.39
C SER A 252 -2.30 11.17 8.72
N ALA A 253 -1.57 10.95 9.81
CA ALA A 253 -2.13 11.04 11.17
C ALA A 253 -2.68 12.45 11.46
N ILE A 254 -1.97 13.50 11.04
CA ILE A 254 -2.44 14.89 11.12
C ILE A 254 -3.61 15.13 10.15
N SER A 255 -3.54 14.66 8.92
CA SER A 255 -4.60 14.79 7.90
C SER A 255 -5.88 14.07 8.34
N THR A 256 -5.78 12.91 8.95
CA THR A 256 -6.95 12.17 9.46
C THR A 256 -7.54 12.84 10.71
N ALA A 257 -6.70 13.39 11.56
CA ALA A 257 -7.16 14.20 12.71
C ALA A 257 -7.82 15.53 12.28
N VAL A 258 -7.49 16.04 11.09
CA VAL A 258 -8.00 17.30 10.51
C VAL A 258 -9.05 17.04 9.43
N SER A 259 -9.10 15.84 8.83
CA SER A 259 -10.10 15.49 7.83
C SER A 259 -11.48 15.41 8.45
N SER A 260 -12.39 16.27 7.97
CA SER A 260 -13.81 16.22 8.33
C SER A 260 -14.57 15.07 7.68
N GLU A 261 -13.92 14.31 6.78
CA GLU A 261 -14.54 13.20 6.10
C GLU A 261 -14.34 11.91 6.89
N GLU A 262 -15.44 11.35 7.38
CA GLU A 262 -15.41 10.04 8.03
C GLU A 262 -15.14 8.92 7.01
N PRO A 263 -14.43 7.82 7.37
CA PRO A 263 -14.17 6.67 6.49
C PRO A 263 -15.45 6.10 5.86
N LEU A 264 -16.53 6.09 6.62
CA LEU A 264 -17.84 5.66 6.11
C LEU A 264 -18.35 6.54 4.96
N ASN A 265 -18.14 7.85 5.02
CA ASN A 265 -18.54 8.74 3.93
C ASN A 265 -17.70 8.47 2.66
N ALA A 266 -16.40 8.20 2.82
CA ALA A 266 -15.53 7.83 1.71
C ALA A 266 -15.99 6.50 1.06
N ALA A 267 -16.30 5.48 1.88
CA ALA A 267 -16.85 4.22 1.41
C ALA A 267 -18.17 4.40 0.65
N GLN A 268 -19.12 5.15 1.21
CA GLN A 268 -20.43 5.40 0.59
C GLN A 268 -20.31 6.17 -0.73
N LYS A 269 -19.45 7.18 -0.80
CA LYS A 269 -19.22 7.97 -2.03
C LYS A 269 -18.55 7.17 -3.14
N SER A 270 -17.67 6.26 -2.76
CA SER A 270 -16.94 5.40 -3.70
C SER A 270 -17.71 4.14 -4.08
N GLY A 271 -18.58 3.68 -3.16
CA GLY A 271 -19.18 2.35 -3.22
C GLY A 271 -18.16 1.25 -2.96
N ALA A 272 -17.07 1.52 -2.22
CA ALA A 272 -16.08 0.53 -1.83
C ALA A 272 -16.71 -0.60 -0.99
N ASP A 273 -16.27 -1.82 -1.23
CA ASP A 273 -16.67 -2.98 -0.43
C ASP A 273 -15.84 -3.07 0.87
N MET A 274 -14.63 -2.47 0.86
CA MET A 274 -13.69 -2.41 1.98
C MET A 274 -13.00 -1.05 2.04
N ILE A 275 -12.69 -0.60 3.24
CA ILE A 275 -11.74 0.50 3.51
C ILE A 275 -10.44 -0.11 4.03
N MET A 276 -9.32 0.24 3.42
CA MET A 276 -7.97 -0.12 3.86
C MET A 276 -7.30 1.09 4.51
N SER A 277 -6.68 0.90 5.67
CA SER A 277 -6.07 2.00 6.43
C SER A 277 -4.91 1.51 7.30
N PRO A 278 -3.88 2.35 7.56
CA PRO A 278 -2.89 2.02 8.58
C PRO A 278 -3.53 1.77 9.94
N THR A 279 -2.99 0.83 10.70
CA THR A 279 -3.51 0.40 12.01
C THR A 279 -3.77 1.57 12.98
N VAL A 280 -2.89 2.59 12.95
CA VAL A 280 -2.94 3.75 13.85
C VAL A 280 -4.00 4.81 13.49
N VAL A 281 -4.65 4.69 12.34
CA VAL A 281 -5.54 5.73 11.79
C VAL A 281 -6.99 5.52 12.20
N MET A 282 -7.43 4.25 12.33
CA MET A 282 -8.83 3.92 12.56
C MET A 282 -9.15 3.72 14.03
N SER A 283 -10.21 4.37 14.50
CA SER A 283 -10.76 4.08 15.82
C SER A 283 -11.73 2.90 15.74
N TYR A 284 -11.88 2.16 16.84
CA TYR A 284 -12.89 1.12 16.98
C TYR A 284 -14.31 1.61 16.59
N LYS A 285 -14.66 2.84 17.01
CA LYS A 285 -15.95 3.44 16.67
C LYS A 285 -16.15 3.65 15.17
N SER A 286 -15.07 4.01 14.45
CA SER A 286 -15.12 4.19 12.99
C SER A 286 -15.26 2.84 12.30
N VAL A 287 -14.55 1.81 12.76
CA VAL A 287 -14.69 0.44 12.24
C VAL A 287 -16.11 -0.09 12.44
N ARG A 288 -16.69 0.07 13.63
CA ARG A 288 -18.09 -0.32 13.86
C ARG A 288 -19.07 0.34 12.91
N LYS A 289 -18.91 1.64 12.62
CA LYS A 289 -19.76 2.33 11.64
C LYS A 289 -19.65 1.74 10.22
N LEU A 290 -18.44 1.31 9.82
CA LEU A 290 -18.24 0.61 8.56
C LEU A 290 -19.00 -0.73 8.56
N HIS A 291 -18.83 -1.52 9.60
CA HIS A 291 -19.52 -2.81 9.75
C HIS A 291 -21.05 -2.67 9.79
N ASP A 292 -21.59 -1.68 10.50
CA ASP A 292 -23.02 -1.37 10.53
C ASP A 292 -23.58 -1.05 9.13
N ALA A 293 -22.71 -0.55 8.24
CA ALA A 293 -23.03 -0.27 6.84
C ALA A 293 -22.65 -1.41 5.89
N SER A 294 -22.25 -2.59 6.39
CA SER A 294 -21.78 -3.74 5.62
C SER A 294 -20.54 -3.44 4.76
N VAL A 295 -19.68 -2.53 5.21
CA VAL A 295 -18.39 -2.23 4.62
C VAL A 295 -17.30 -2.91 5.45
N LEU A 296 -16.42 -3.67 4.80
CA LEU A 296 -15.30 -4.34 5.45
C LEU A 296 -14.21 -3.33 5.85
N TYR A 297 -13.42 -3.71 6.85
CA TYR A 297 -12.24 -2.96 7.28
C TYR A 297 -10.97 -3.81 7.16
N GLY A 298 -10.00 -3.32 6.39
CA GLY A 298 -8.66 -3.87 6.31
C GLY A 298 -7.63 -2.94 6.92
N THR A 299 -6.52 -3.50 7.39
CA THR A 299 -5.41 -2.72 7.93
C THR A 299 -4.04 -3.25 7.50
N PHE A 300 -3.06 -2.37 7.48
CA PHE A 300 -1.67 -2.64 7.13
C PHE A 300 -0.69 -1.93 8.08
N LEU A 301 0.63 -2.02 7.83
CA LEU A 301 1.71 -1.63 8.74
C LEU A 301 1.70 -2.45 10.05
N VAL A 302 1.36 -3.72 9.94
CA VAL A 302 1.36 -4.65 11.08
C VAL A 302 2.70 -5.40 11.08
N SER A 303 3.69 -4.84 11.77
CA SER A 303 5.08 -5.31 11.77
C SER A 303 5.55 -5.88 13.13
N ASP A 304 4.71 -5.80 14.16
CA ASP A 304 4.99 -6.32 15.50
C ASP A 304 3.74 -6.87 16.20
N LYS A 305 3.93 -7.46 17.38
CA LYS A 305 2.84 -8.08 18.15
C LYS A 305 1.82 -7.08 18.68
N ASP A 306 2.24 -5.87 18.98
CA ASP A 306 1.36 -4.85 19.55
C ASP A 306 0.44 -4.30 18.44
N SER A 307 0.99 -3.96 17.28
CA SER A 307 0.19 -3.56 16.11
C SER A 307 -0.74 -4.69 15.62
N MET A 308 -0.31 -5.96 15.69
CA MET A 308 -1.17 -7.10 15.38
C MET A 308 -2.34 -7.19 16.37
N LYS A 309 -2.07 -7.07 17.66
CA LYS A 309 -3.10 -7.08 18.69
C LYS A 309 -4.09 -5.93 18.53
N ASP A 310 -3.59 -4.74 18.20
CA ASP A 310 -4.43 -3.57 17.95
C ASP A 310 -5.34 -3.78 16.73
N ALA A 311 -4.80 -4.31 15.63
CA ALA A 311 -5.57 -4.66 14.44
C ALA A 311 -6.72 -5.61 14.75
N CYS A 312 -6.45 -6.68 15.50
CA CYS A 312 -7.46 -7.64 15.91
C CYS A 312 -8.51 -7.02 16.86
N ASN A 313 -8.07 -6.23 17.85
CA ASN A 313 -8.96 -5.57 18.81
C ASN A 313 -9.86 -4.51 18.14
N HIS A 314 -9.39 -3.86 17.07
CA HIS A 314 -10.20 -2.93 16.30
C HIS A 314 -11.22 -3.61 15.37
N GLY A 315 -11.18 -4.94 15.26
CA GLY A 315 -12.13 -5.70 14.44
C GLY A 315 -11.81 -5.67 12.95
N ALA A 316 -10.52 -5.72 12.60
CA ALA A 316 -10.12 -5.83 11.20
C ALA A 316 -10.64 -7.14 10.60
N ASP A 317 -11.19 -7.08 9.38
CA ASP A 317 -11.62 -8.24 8.59
C ASP A 317 -10.46 -8.80 7.75
N LEU A 318 -9.46 -7.97 7.46
CA LEU A 318 -8.25 -8.32 6.73
C LEU A 318 -7.04 -7.58 7.30
N ILE A 319 -5.93 -8.29 7.48
CA ILE A 319 -4.68 -7.77 8.02
C ILE A 319 -3.54 -8.08 7.06
N ILE A 320 -2.92 -7.04 6.50
CA ILE A 320 -1.67 -7.15 5.75
C ILE A 320 -0.52 -7.00 6.74
N THR A 321 0.36 -8.01 6.80
CA THR A 321 1.36 -8.12 7.89
C THR A 321 2.74 -8.53 7.41
N ASP A 322 3.78 -7.99 8.09
CA ASP A 322 5.18 -8.38 7.93
C ASP A 322 5.59 -9.52 8.88
N ILE A 323 4.72 -9.91 9.82
CA ILE A 323 5.00 -10.95 10.81
C ILE A 323 4.03 -12.13 10.68
N ALA A 324 4.45 -13.29 11.20
CA ALA A 324 3.60 -14.48 11.13
C ALA A 324 2.24 -14.27 11.81
N PRO A 325 1.14 -14.72 11.17
CA PRO A 325 -0.19 -14.73 11.77
C PRO A 325 -0.24 -15.44 13.12
N GLY A 326 -1.14 -15.03 13.98
CA GLY A 326 -1.30 -15.62 15.31
C GLY A 326 -0.36 -15.10 16.40
N ALA A 327 0.61 -14.25 16.04
CA ALA A 327 1.54 -13.66 17.01
C ALA A 327 0.87 -12.73 18.05
N GLY A 328 -0.37 -12.29 17.80
CA GLY A 328 -1.04 -11.31 18.64
C GLY A 328 -2.57 -11.40 18.75
N CYS A 329 -3.25 -12.07 17.82
CA CYS A 329 -4.67 -12.37 17.95
C CYS A 329 -4.80 -13.58 18.87
N GLY A 330 -4.80 -13.35 20.19
CA GLY A 330 -5.18 -14.39 21.15
C GLY A 330 -6.56 -14.94 20.79
N GLU A 331 -6.88 -16.17 21.22
CA GLU A 331 -8.23 -16.72 21.06
C GLU A 331 -9.25 -15.66 21.49
N ILE A 332 -9.86 -14.99 20.49
CA ILE A 332 -11.04 -14.15 20.72
C ILE A 332 -12.14 -15.17 21.04
N LYS A 333 -12.30 -15.44 22.37
CA LYS A 333 -13.38 -16.27 22.89
C LYS A 333 -14.67 -15.49 22.89
#